data_f98366d395299b0929f6221a1a3056cc
#
_entry.id   f98366d395299b0929f6221a1a3056cc
#
_cell.length_a   1.000
_cell.length_b   1.000
_cell.length_c   1.000
_cell.angle_alpha   90.00
_cell.angle_beta   90.00
_cell.angle_gamma   90.00
#
_symmetry.space_group_name_H-M   'P 1'
#
loop_
_entity.id
_entity.type
_entity.pdbx_description
1 polymer ?
#
loop_
_entity_poly.entity_id
_entity_poly.type
_entity_poly.pdbx_seq_one_letter_code
_entity_poly.pdbx_strand_id
1 'polypeptide(L)'
;RDWSSDVCSSDLPMITYGTNPGMGMGITQHIPTTEGMGEAARTSFMKSMSYMGFQPGEPLLGKKVDYVFLGACTNGRIEDFRAFASIVKGRRKAENVVAWLVPGSWMVDAQIREEGLDKILEEAGFAIRQPGCSACLAMNDDKVPAGKYAVSTSNRNFEGRQGPGSRTLLASPLVAAAAAVTGVITDPRTLI
;
A
#
# COMPACT_ATOMS: atom_id res chain seq x y z
N ARG A 1 7.98 7.34 -22.97
CA ARG A 1 8.35 8.04 -21.71
C ARG A 1 8.54 6.99 -20.66
N ASP A 2 9.76 6.91 -20.16
CA ASP A 2 10.16 5.92 -19.17
C ASP A 2 9.61 6.37 -17.81
N TRP A 3 8.61 5.68 -17.31
CA TRP A 3 7.95 5.97 -16.04
C TRP A 3 8.83 5.64 -14.82
N SER A 4 9.93 4.92 -15.03
CA SER A 4 10.76 4.41 -13.95
C SER A 4 11.77 5.43 -13.42
N SER A 5 12.11 6.47 -14.20
CA SER A 5 13.13 7.44 -13.84
C SER A 5 12.60 8.68 -13.11
N ASP A 6 11.31 8.99 -13.22
CA ASP A 6 10.75 10.23 -12.67
C ASP A 6 10.18 10.10 -11.25
N VAL A 7 10.03 8.87 -10.74
CA VAL A 7 9.36 8.61 -9.43
C VAL A 7 10.32 8.69 -8.23
N CYS A 8 11.62 8.72 -8.45
CA CYS A 8 12.60 8.57 -7.36
C CYS A 8 13.33 9.83 -6.89
N SER A 9 13.25 10.95 -7.56
CA SER A 9 14.21 12.04 -7.26
C SER A 9 13.66 13.37 -6.76
N SER A 10 12.37 13.65 -6.86
CA SER A 10 11.84 14.94 -6.40
C SER A 10 10.45 14.92 -5.81
N ASP A 11 9.68 13.85 -5.97
CA ASP A 11 8.28 13.85 -5.58
C ASP A 11 8.07 13.23 -4.18
N LEU A 12 7.24 13.88 -3.37
CA LEU A 12 6.79 13.35 -2.10
C LEU A 12 6.15 11.97 -2.30
N PRO A 13 6.52 10.94 -1.52
CA PRO A 13 5.81 9.69 -1.53
C PRO A 13 4.32 9.91 -1.37
N MET A 14 3.52 9.28 -2.22
CA MET A 14 2.07 9.47 -2.28
C MET A 14 1.33 8.34 -1.59
N ILE A 15 0.18 8.68 -1.01
CA ILE A 15 -0.78 7.72 -0.46
C ILE A 15 -2.20 8.21 -0.72
N THR A 16 -3.15 7.29 -0.95
CA THR A 16 -4.56 7.67 -1.02
C THR A 16 -5.20 7.76 0.36
N TYR A 17 -6.18 8.63 0.50
CA TYR A 17 -6.95 8.82 1.75
C TYR A 17 -8.44 8.46 1.60
N GLY A 18 -8.90 8.18 0.40
CA GLY A 18 -10.31 7.93 0.11
C GLY A 18 -10.57 6.63 -0.63
N THR A 19 -11.74 6.53 -1.25
CA THR A 19 -12.27 5.32 -1.89
C THR A 19 -12.08 5.26 -3.41
N ASN A 20 -11.23 6.12 -3.95
CA ASN A 20 -10.82 6.06 -5.35
C ASN A 20 -9.36 6.54 -5.51
N PRO A 21 -8.65 6.14 -6.60
CA PRO A 21 -7.24 6.49 -6.79
C PRO A 21 -6.99 8.00 -6.92
N GLY A 22 -7.97 8.79 -7.35
CA GLY A 22 -7.86 10.25 -7.46
C GLY A 22 -7.84 10.97 -6.11
N MET A 23 -8.20 10.29 -5.02
CA MET A 23 -8.13 10.83 -3.66
C MET A 23 -6.75 10.54 -3.06
N GLY A 24 -5.70 11.04 -3.70
CA GLY A 24 -4.30 10.90 -3.27
C GLY A 24 -3.70 12.20 -2.78
N MET A 25 -2.70 12.09 -1.90
CA MET A 25 -1.94 13.22 -1.35
C MET A 25 -0.49 12.80 -1.05
N GLY A 26 0.40 13.77 -0.90
CA GLY A 26 1.73 13.51 -0.36
C GLY A 26 1.64 12.97 1.06
N ILE A 27 2.49 12.01 1.41
CA ILE A 27 2.39 11.27 2.68
C ILE A 27 2.52 12.16 3.92
N THR A 28 3.20 13.30 3.79
CA THR A 28 3.37 14.30 4.86
C THR A 28 2.28 15.36 4.87
N GLN A 29 1.36 15.33 3.92
CA GLN A 29 0.25 16.28 3.83
C GLN A 29 -0.91 15.85 4.72
N HIS A 30 -1.87 16.76 4.87
CA HIS A 30 -3.13 16.52 5.56
C HIS A 30 -4.24 16.24 4.56
N ILE A 31 -5.21 15.44 4.94
CA ILE A 31 -6.43 15.22 4.16
C ILE A 31 -7.07 16.59 3.87
N PRO A 32 -7.48 16.85 2.61
CA PRO A 32 -8.13 18.12 2.28
C PRO A 32 -9.33 18.42 3.18
N THR A 33 -9.59 19.72 3.41
CA THR A 33 -10.81 20.17 4.05
C THR A 33 -11.94 20.31 3.02
N THR A 34 -13.15 20.53 3.47
CA THR A 34 -14.30 20.72 2.58
C THR A 34 -14.44 22.16 2.06
N GLU A 35 -13.50 23.05 2.39
CA GLU A 35 -13.52 24.45 1.96
C GLU A 35 -13.37 24.55 0.44
N GLY A 36 -14.22 25.35 -0.18
CA GLY A 36 -14.22 25.54 -1.63
C GLY A 36 -14.81 24.39 -2.45
N MET A 37 -15.27 23.30 -1.83
CA MET A 37 -15.92 22.21 -2.54
C MET A 37 -17.37 22.52 -2.85
N GLY A 38 -17.81 22.28 -4.09
CA GLY A 38 -19.23 22.29 -4.46
C GLY A 38 -20.00 21.18 -3.74
N GLU A 39 -21.31 21.34 -3.58
CA GLU A 39 -22.18 20.45 -2.77
C GLU A 39 -22.04 18.95 -3.14
N ALA A 40 -22.07 18.61 -4.42
CA ALA A 40 -21.94 17.22 -4.90
C ALA A 40 -20.55 16.63 -4.57
N ALA A 41 -19.47 17.40 -4.77
CA ALA A 41 -18.12 17.00 -4.44
C ALA A 41 -17.95 16.81 -2.93
N ARG A 42 -18.49 17.72 -2.13
CA ARG A 42 -18.48 17.64 -0.68
C ARG A 42 -19.20 16.40 -0.17
N THR A 43 -20.39 16.09 -0.70
CA THR A 43 -21.16 14.90 -0.33
C THR A 43 -20.39 13.63 -0.62
N SER A 44 -19.80 13.50 -1.82
CA SER A 44 -18.98 12.35 -2.20
C SER A 44 -17.71 12.23 -1.33
N PHE A 45 -17.04 13.35 -1.06
CA PHE A 45 -15.88 13.40 -0.18
C PHE A 45 -16.21 12.91 1.23
N MET A 46 -17.29 13.47 1.85
CA MET A 46 -17.71 13.10 3.20
C MET A 46 -18.14 11.64 3.30
N LYS A 47 -18.78 11.09 2.25
CA LYS A 47 -19.08 9.64 2.18
C LYS A 47 -17.80 8.81 2.23
N SER A 48 -16.78 9.16 1.44
CA SER A 48 -15.48 8.48 1.45
C SER A 48 -14.79 8.59 2.81
N MET A 49 -14.81 9.75 3.44
CA MET A 49 -14.24 9.96 4.78
C MET A 49 -14.93 9.10 5.83
N SER A 50 -16.26 9.05 5.80
CA SER A 50 -17.06 8.20 6.69
C SER A 50 -16.70 6.73 6.53
N TYR A 51 -16.58 6.25 5.28
CA TYR A 51 -16.18 4.85 5.01
C TYR A 51 -14.76 4.56 5.50
N MET A 52 -13.80 5.43 5.19
CA MET A 52 -12.41 5.29 5.60
C MET A 52 -12.19 5.55 7.10
N GLY A 53 -13.15 6.16 7.80
CA GLY A 53 -13.03 6.50 9.21
C GLY A 53 -12.01 7.61 9.45
N PHE A 54 -11.85 8.52 8.49
CA PHE A 54 -10.97 9.68 8.56
C PHE A 54 -11.76 10.98 8.71
N GLN A 55 -11.07 12.00 9.20
CA GLN A 55 -11.62 13.35 9.31
C GLN A 55 -10.92 14.29 8.31
N PRO A 56 -11.66 15.25 7.71
CA PRO A 56 -11.03 16.31 6.95
C PRO A 56 -9.94 17.03 7.76
N GLY A 57 -8.81 17.33 7.14
CA GLY A 57 -7.70 18.05 7.78
C GLY A 57 -6.77 17.21 8.65
N GLU A 58 -7.03 15.93 8.87
CA GLU A 58 -6.13 15.10 9.67
C GLU A 58 -4.94 14.54 8.86
N PRO A 59 -3.79 14.27 9.51
CA PRO A 59 -2.67 13.58 8.87
C PRO A 59 -2.91 12.07 8.82
N LEU A 60 -2.31 11.40 7.82
CA LEU A 60 -2.26 9.93 7.77
C LEU A 60 -1.01 9.35 8.44
N LEU A 61 0.08 10.11 8.54
CA LEU A 61 1.29 9.67 9.23
C LEU A 61 0.99 9.19 10.66
N GLY A 62 1.57 8.06 11.03
CA GLY A 62 1.39 7.46 12.34
C GLY A 62 0.09 6.66 12.51
N LYS A 63 -0.83 6.67 11.54
CA LYS A 63 -2.04 5.83 11.62
C LYS A 63 -1.68 4.35 11.49
N LYS A 64 -2.29 3.53 12.33
CA LYS A 64 -2.07 2.08 12.38
C LYS A 64 -2.40 1.42 11.05
N VAL A 65 -1.54 0.49 10.66
CA VAL A 65 -1.72 -0.40 9.50
C VAL A 65 -1.86 -1.83 10.02
N ASP A 66 -2.88 -2.53 9.54
CA ASP A 66 -3.13 -3.92 9.91
C ASP A 66 -2.65 -4.88 8.81
N TYR A 67 -2.71 -4.46 7.55
CA TYR A 67 -2.36 -5.28 6.39
C TYR A 67 -1.46 -4.51 5.42
N VAL A 68 -0.54 -5.22 4.79
CA VAL A 68 0.25 -4.72 3.66
C VAL A 68 0.14 -5.70 2.51
N PHE A 69 -0.15 -5.17 1.32
CA PHE A 69 -0.22 -5.95 0.09
C PHE A 69 0.76 -5.39 -0.93
N LEU A 70 1.77 -6.18 -1.26
CA LEU A 70 2.68 -5.93 -2.38
C LEU A 70 2.36 -6.91 -3.49
N GLY A 71 2.00 -6.42 -4.68
CA GLY A 71 1.80 -7.30 -5.82
C GLY A 71 0.61 -6.95 -6.68
N ALA A 72 0.04 -7.95 -7.26
CA ALA A 72 -0.94 -8.02 -8.33
C ALA A 72 -0.30 -8.03 -9.74
N CYS A 73 -1.11 -8.37 -10.74
CA CYS A 73 -0.68 -8.51 -12.13
C CYS A 73 -0.11 -7.23 -12.75
N THR A 74 -0.43 -6.06 -12.20
CA THR A 74 0.06 -4.76 -12.69
C THR A 74 1.22 -4.18 -11.89
N ASN A 75 1.31 -4.49 -10.59
CA ASN A 75 2.26 -3.88 -9.65
C ASN A 75 3.06 -4.92 -8.84
N GLY A 76 3.18 -6.13 -9.33
CA GLY A 76 4.01 -7.20 -8.75
C GLY A 76 5.22 -7.50 -9.62
N ARG A 77 5.90 -6.46 -10.12
CA ARG A 77 7.11 -6.57 -10.95
C ARG A 77 8.34 -6.75 -10.10
N ILE A 78 9.44 -7.15 -10.72
CA ILE A 78 10.70 -7.32 -9.99
C ILE A 78 11.19 -6.01 -9.37
N GLU A 79 10.98 -4.88 -10.03
CA GLU A 79 11.34 -3.55 -9.53
C GLU A 79 10.60 -3.21 -8.22
N ASP A 80 9.34 -3.61 -8.11
CA ASP A 80 8.53 -3.40 -6.91
C ASP A 80 9.10 -4.20 -5.73
N PHE A 81 9.53 -5.44 -5.99
CA PHE A 81 10.17 -6.30 -4.98
C PHE A 81 11.55 -5.80 -4.58
N ARG A 82 12.34 -5.29 -5.54
CA ARG A 82 13.64 -4.65 -5.24
C ARG A 82 13.46 -3.42 -4.37
N ALA A 83 12.50 -2.55 -4.72
CA ALA A 83 12.18 -1.36 -3.94
C ALA A 83 11.70 -1.72 -2.52
N PHE A 84 10.80 -2.70 -2.39
CA PHE A 84 10.33 -3.18 -1.09
C PHE A 84 11.48 -3.76 -0.26
N ALA A 85 12.29 -4.63 -0.86
CA ALA A 85 13.44 -5.26 -0.21
C ALA A 85 14.48 -4.25 0.27
N SER A 86 14.69 -3.14 -0.44
CA SER A 86 15.64 -2.09 -0.05
C SER A 86 15.30 -1.45 1.31
N ILE A 87 14.01 -1.32 1.62
CA ILE A 87 13.54 -0.78 2.91
C ILE A 87 13.60 -1.83 4.02
N VAL A 88 13.21 -3.07 3.72
CA VAL A 88 13.07 -4.11 4.77
C VAL A 88 14.37 -4.82 5.10
N LYS A 89 15.41 -4.70 4.28
CA LYS A 89 16.72 -5.31 4.51
C LYS A 89 17.30 -4.88 5.86
N GLY A 90 17.64 -5.86 6.69
CA GLY A 90 18.16 -5.63 8.05
C GLY A 90 17.10 -5.16 9.07
N ARG A 91 15.82 -5.16 8.70
CA ARG A 91 14.69 -4.84 9.58
C ARG A 91 13.75 -6.03 9.71
N ARG A 92 12.81 -5.94 10.64
CA ARG A 92 11.78 -6.95 10.80
C ARG A 92 10.39 -6.35 10.57
N LYS A 93 9.52 -7.16 9.99
CA LYS A 93 8.10 -6.86 9.88
C LYS A 93 7.49 -6.61 11.26
N ALA A 94 6.67 -5.56 11.39
CA ALA A 94 5.94 -5.29 12.62
C ALA A 94 4.99 -6.46 12.97
N GLU A 95 4.90 -6.82 14.23
CA GLU A 95 4.10 -7.97 14.71
C GLU A 95 2.60 -7.80 14.42
N ASN A 96 2.12 -6.57 14.46
CA ASN A 96 0.71 -6.25 14.20
C ASN A 96 0.32 -6.25 12.72
N VAL A 97 1.27 -6.44 11.78
CA VAL A 97 1.02 -6.39 10.35
C VAL A 97 0.98 -7.77 9.73
N VAL A 98 -0.09 -8.07 9.03
CA VAL A 98 -0.17 -9.19 8.09
C VAL A 98 0.26 -8.69 6.72
N ALA A 99 1.28 -9.31 6.13
CA ALA A 99 1.80 -8.90 4.83
C ALA A 99 1.65 -10.01 3.78
N TRP A 100 1.13 -9.64 2.62
CA TRP A 100 1.00 -10.52 1.46
C TRP A 100 1.85 -9.98 0.32
N LEU A 101 2.90 -10.73 -0.04
CA LEU A 101 3.80 -10.43 -1.14
C LEU A 101 3.51 -11.40 -2.27
N VAL A 102 2.97 -10.88 -3.37
CA VAL A 102 2.43 -11.70 -4.47
C VAL A 102 3.10 -11.30 -5.78
N PRO A 103 4.02 -12.11 -6.31
CA PRO A 103 4.61 -11.86 -7.62
C PRO A 103 3.57 -11.80 -8.73
N GLY A 104 3.77 -10.91 -9.70
CA GLY A 104 2.84 -10.74 -10.82
C GLY A 104 2.84 -11.91 -11.81
N SER A 105 3.88 -12.73 -11.81
CA SER A 105 4.03 -13.91 -12.67
C SER A 105 5.06 -14.89 -12.11
N TRP A 106 5.07 -16.11 -12.64
CA TRP A 106 6.10 -17.12 -12.32
C TRP A 106 7.51 -16.67 -12.74
N MET A 107 7.64 -15.84 -13.79
CA MET A 107 8.93 -15.26 -14.18
C MET A 107 9.44 -14.30 -13.11
N VAL A 108 8.59 -13.48 -12.54
CA VAL A 108 8.99 -12.58 -11.44
C VAL A 108 9.35 -13.37 -10.20
N ASP A 109 8.60 -14.42 -9.85
CA ASP A 109 8.96 -15.30 -8.72
C ASP A 109 10.33 -15.94 -8.92
N ALA A 110 10.64 -16.41 -10.13
CA ALA A 110 11.97 -16.96 -10.45
C ALA A 110 13.08 -15.89 -10.30
N GLN A 111 12.86 -14.67 -10.79
CA GLN A 111 13.82 -13.57 -10.65
C GLN A 111 14.04 -13.16 -9.19
N ILE A 112 13.00 -13.13 -8.37
CA ILE A 112 13.10 -12.85 -6.92
C ILE A 112 14.08 -13.82 -6.26
N ARG A 113 14.00 -15.10 -6.62
CA ARG A 113 14.89 -16.18 -6.08
C ARG A 113 16.29 -16.08 -6.66
N GLU A 114 16.42 -15.82 -7.95
CA GLU A 114 17.71 -15.66 -8.62
C GLU A 114 18.51 -14.48 -8.03
N GLU A 115 17.84 -13.38 -7.73
CA GLU A 115 18.44 -12.19 -7.12
C GLU A 115 18.62 -12.30 -5.59
N GLY A 116 18.14 -13.39 -4.97
CA GLY A 116 18.21 -13.59 -3.51
C GLY A 116 17.33 -12.65 -2.69
N LEU A 117 16.34 -12.01 -3.32
CA LEU A 117 15.39 -11.13 -2.63
C LEU A 117 14.48 -11.93 -1.70
N ASP A 118 14.17 -13.19 -2.02
CA ASP A 118 13.44 -14.12 -1.16
C ASP A 118 14.08 -14.23 0.23
N LYS A 119 15.40 -14.40 0.29
CA LYS A 119 16.14 -14.50 1.55
C LYS A 119 16.04 -13.21 2.38
N ILE A 120 16.19 -12.06 1.74
CA ILE A 120 16.06 -10.75 2.40
C ILE A 120 14.66 -10.61 3.00
N LEU A 121 13.62 -10.99 2.24
CA LEU A 121 12.23 -10.89 2.66
C LEU A 121 11.91 -11.89 3.78
N GLU A 122 12.39 -13.13 3.68
CA GLU A 122 12.21 -14.16 4.71
C GLU A 122 12.90 -13.79 6.02
N GLU A 123 14.13 -13.29 5.98
CA GLU A 123 14.87 -12.77 7.14
C GLU A 123 14.12 -11.63 7.83
N ALA A 124 13.45 -10.78 7.05
CA ALA A 124 12.61 -9.69 7.57
C ALA A 124 11.25 -10.19 8.10
N GLY A 125 10.93 -11.48 7.98
CA GLY A 125 9.69 -12.09 8.47
C GLY A 125 8.52 -12.03 7.49
N PHE A 126 8.81 -11.89 6.19
CA PHE A 126 7.81 -11.94 5.13
C PHE A 126 7.78 -13.30 4.44
N ALA A 127 6.60 -13.72 4.01
CA ALA A 127 6.41 -14.88 3.16
C ALA A 127 5.95 -14.44 1.77
N ILE A 128 6.65 -14.93 0.73
CA ILE A 128 6.24 -14.71 -0.66
C ILE A 128 5.18 -15.76 -0.99
N ARG A 129 4.08 -15.31 -1.57
CA ARG A 129 2.98 -16.16 -2.00
C ARG A 129 3.16 -16.58 -3.47
N GLN A 130 2.39 -17.57 -3.89
CA GLN A 130 2.33 -17.94 -5.30
C GLN A 130 1.79 -16.79 -6.16
N PRO A 131 2.31 -16.63 -7.39
CA PRO A 131 1.80 -15.64 -8.34
C PRO A 131 0.29 -15.78 -8.55
N GLY A 132 -0.44 -14.65 -8.51
CA GLY A 132 -1.89 -14.65 -8.66
C GLY A 132 -2.54 -13.35 -8.22
N CYS A 133 -3.86 -13.36 -8.08
CA CYS A 133 -4.63 -12.18 -7.69
C CYS A 133 -4.66 -11.96 -6.18
N SER A 134 -4.65 -13.03 -5.37
CA SER A 134 -4.70 -12.96 -3.90
C SER A 134 -5.65 -11.86 -3.38
N ALA A 135 -5.27 -11.10 -2.38
CA ALA A 135 -6.07 -10.02 -1.79
C ALA A 135 -6.38 -8.85 -2.73
N CYS A 136 -5.81 -8.78 -3.93
CA CYS A 136 -6.13 -7.70 -4.89
C CYS A 136 -7.63 -7.63 -5.24
N LEU A 137 -8.31 -8.79 -5.28
CA LEU A 137 -9.73 -8.92 -5.62
C LEU A 137 -10.56 -9.54 -4.50
N ALA A 138 -9.94 -9.99 -3.43
CA ALA A 138 -10.60 -10.74 -2.34
C ALA A 138 -11.44 -11.93 -2.83
N MET A 139 -11.02 -12.58 -3.93
CA MET A 139 -11.72 -13.73 -4.52
C MET A 139 -11.36 -15.06 -3.86
N ASN A 140 -10.33 -15.07 -3.04
CA ASN A 140 -9.89 -16.22 -2.22
C ASN A 140 -10.03 -15.89 -0.73
N ASP A 141 -9.46 -16.72 0.12
CA ASP A 141 -9.49 -16.52 1.58
C ASP A 141 -8.63 -15.35 2.08
N ASP A 142 -7.79 -14.77 1.21
CA ASP A 142 -7.00 -13.58 1.51
C ASP A 142 -7.87 -12.33 1.46
N LYS A 143 -8.57 -12.06 2.54
CA LYS A 143 -9.45 -10.89 2.69
C LYS A 143 -9.01 -10.02 3.86
N VAL A 144 -9.06 -8.72 3.64
CA VAL A 144 -8.90 -7.76 4.72
C VAL A 144 -10.23 -7.63 5.47
N PRO A 145 -10.27 -7.89 6.78
CA PRO A 145 -11.50 -7.78 7.56
C PRO A 145 -12.08 -6.36 7.57
N ALA A 146 -13.37 -6.25 7.83
CA ALA A 146 -14.07 -4.98 7.94
C ALA A 146 -13.41 -4.04 8.98
N GLY A 147 -13.29 -2.78 8.63
CA GLY A 147 -12.70 -1.75 9.49
C GLY A 147 -11.18 -1.77 9.59
N LYS A 148 -10.50 -2.76 9.01
CA LYS A 148 -9.04 -2.88 9.00
C LYS A 148 -8.42 -2.07 7.85
N TYR A 149 -7.25 -1.50 8.12
CA TYR A 149 -6.49 -0.71 7.14
C TYR A 149 -5.45 -1.56 6.44
N ALA A 150 -5.47 -1.51 5.11
CA ALA A 150 -4.46 -2.13 4.25
C ALA A 150 -3.73 -1.08 3.43
N VAL A 151 -2.40 -1.05 3.50
CA VAL A 151 -1.56 -0.33 2.53
C VAL A 151 -1.26 -1.28 1.37
N SER A 152 -1.60 -0.87 0.16
CA SER A 152 -1.61 -1.74 -1.01
C SER A 152 -0.97 -1.08 -2.22
N THR A 153 -0.17 -1.84 -2.95
CA THR A 153 0.36 -1.43 -4.26
C THR A 153 -0.59 -1.75 -5.42
N SER A 154 -1.80 -2.21 -5.14
CA SER A 154 -2.81 -2.44 -6.17
C SER A 154 -3.25 -1.14 -6.85
N ASN A 155 -4.04 -1.24 -7.91
CA ASN A 155 -4.42 -0.09 -8.73
C ASN A 155 -5.81 0.48 -8.44
N ARG A 156 -6.55 -0.10 -7.51
CA ARG A 156 -7.91 0.31 -7.14
C ARG A 156 -8.18 0.09 -5.66
N ASN A 157 -8.96 0.99 -5.06
CA ASN A 157 -9.29 1.01 -3.63
C ASN A 157 -10.75 1.39 -3.35
N PHE A 158 -11.67 1.06 -4.26
CA PHE A 158 -13.09 1.27 -3.99
C PHE A 158 -13.56 0.46 -2.77
N GLU A 159 -14.67 0.86 -2.20
CA GLU A 159 -15.28 0.23 -1.01
C GLU A 159 -15.36 -1.30 -1.17
N GLY A 160 -14.76 -2.04 -0.23
CA GLY A 160 -14.77 -3.51 -0.24
C GLY A 160 -13.82 -4.19 -1.21
N ARG A 161 -12.92 -3.47 -1.90
CA ARG A 161 -12.00 -4.04 -2.89
C ARG A 161 -11.20 -5.23 -2.39
N GLN A 162 -10.67 -5.16 -1.19
CA GLN A 162 -9.86 -6.22 -0.57
C GLN A 162 -10.64 -7.03 0.50
N GLY A 163 -11.94 -6.89 0.52
CA GLY A 163 -12.85 -7.56 1.45
C GLY A 163 -13.99 -6.63 1.89
N PRO A 164 -15.17 -7.17 2.22
CA PRO A 164 -16.30 -6.35 2.66
C PRO A 164 -15.93 -5.45 3.85
N GLY A 165 -16.13 -4.14 3.72
CA GLY A 165 -15.80 -3.17 4.75
C GLY A 165 -14.31 -2.91 4.98
N SER A 166 -13.42 -3.45 4.15
CA SER A 166 -11.98 -3.20 4.22
C SER A 166 -11.64 -1.76 3.77
N ARG A 167 -10.61 -1.18 4.36
CA ARG A 167 -10.13 0.17 4.10
C ARG A 167 -8.77 0.13 3.43
N THR A 168 -8.74 0.33 2.11
CA THR A 168 -7.53 0.19 1.29
C THR A 168 -6.92 1.55 0.97
N LEU A 169 -5.66 1.72 1.29
CA LEU A 169 -4.83 2.88 0.96
C LEU A 169 -3.86 2.47 -0.13
N LEU A 170 -3.94 3.09 -1.31
CA LEU A 170 -2.97 2.84 -2.38
C LEU A 170 -1.69 3.62 -2.10
N ALA A 171 -0.56 2.95 -2.28
CA ALA A 171 0.76 3.53 -2.08
C ALA A 171 1.83 2.83 -2.93
N SER A 172 3.01 3.44 -3.00
CA SER A 172 4.16 2.83 -3.66
C SER A 172 4.73 1.64 -2.86
N PRO A 173 5.54 0.77 -3.48
CA PRO A 173 6.23 -0.32 -2.78
C PRO A 173 7.07 0.16 -1.60
N LEU A 174 7.72 1.33 -1.71
CA LEU A 174 8.52 1.92 -0.63
C LEU A 174 7.65 2.29 0.58
N VAL A 175 6.50 2.93 0.36
CA VAL A 175 5.55 3.29 1.44
C VAL A 175 4.96 2.03 2.06
N ALA A 176 4.62 1.03 1.24
CA ALA A 176 4.12 -0.25 1.73
C ALA A 176 5.15 -0.98 2.61
N ALA A 177 6.44 -0.97 2.20
CA ALA A 177 7.54 -1.54 2.97
C ALA A 177 7.75 -0.81 4.29
N ALA A 178 7.75 0.54 4.28
CA ALA A 178 7.86 1.35 5.48
C ALA A 178 6.72 1.05 6.47
N ALA A 179 5.48 1.00 5.98
CA ALA A 179 4.33 0.64 6.79
C ALA A 179 4.41 -0.80 7.34
N ALA A 180 4.98 -1.73 6.57
CA ALA A 180 5.13 -3.13 6.99
C ALA A 180 6.13 -3.30 8.15
N VAL A 181 7.20 -2.52 8.19
CA VAL A 181 8.22 -2.63 9.24
C VAL A 181 7.90 -1.78 10.47
N THR A 182 7.15 -0.68 10.32
CA THR A 182 6.81 0.21 11.45
C THR A 182 5.43 -0.10 12.07
N GLY A 183 4.55 -0.75 11.33
CA GLY A 183 3.16 -1.02 11.74
C GLY A 183 2.21 0.18 11.63
N VAL A 184 2.71 1.30 11.11
CA VAL A 184 1.96 2.54 10.92
C VAL A 184 2.30 3.17 9.56
N ILE A 185 1.47 4.10 9.10
CA ILE A 185 1.78 4.88 7.89
C ILE A 185 3.03 5.72 8.17
N THR A 186 4.09 5.48 7.43
CA THR A 186 5.42 6.06 7.64
C THR A 186 6.00 6.57 6.33
N ASP A 187 6.66 7.71 6.37
CA ASP A 187 7.43 8.23 5.25
C ASP A 187 8.66 7.34 5.00
N PRO A 188 8.76 6.65 3.86
CA PRO A 188 9.86 5.72 3.59
C PRO A 188 11.23 6.42 3.59
N ARG A 189 11.30 7.72 3.33
CA ARG A 189 12.56 8.50 3.35
C ARG A 189 13.22 8.56 4.72
N THR A 190 12.47 8.29 5.78
CA THR A 190 13.01 8.21 7.15
C THR A 190 13.71 6.88 7.44
N LEU A 191 13.61 5.92 6.52
CA LEU A 191 14.17 4.56 6.65
C LEU A 191 15.27 4.25 5.61
N ILE A 192 15.60 5.18 4.75
CA ILE A 192 16.66 5.05 3.72
C ILE A 192 17.99 5.56 4.27
#